data_55fbd0847ff3525a3ce56436a390db93
#
_entry.id   55fbd0847ff3525a3ce56436a390db93
#
_cell.length_a   1.000
_cell.length_b   1.000
_cell.length_c   1.000
_cell.angle_alpha   90.00
_cell.angle_beta   90.00
_cell.angle_gamma   90.00
#
_symmetry.space_group_name_H-M   'P 1'
#
loop_
_entity.id
_entity.type
_entity.pdbx_description
1 polymer ?
#
loop_
_entity_poly.entity_id
_entity_poly.type
_entity_poly.pdbx_seq_one_letter_code
_entity_poly.pdbx_strand_id
1 'polypeptide(L)'
;RVHEIAKKLDISGIMNKYPYQVSGGQKQRCAAARAIITNPKIVLADEPTGALDSKSAKQLLMTFDYLHQKLNATILMVTHDAFTASYADRIIFIKDGKIFNELVKGNDTRKQFFEKIIEVQTLLGGDLNDVI
;
A
#
# COMPACT_ATOMS: atom_id res chain seq x y z
N ARG A 1 -19.99 -14.99 2.39
CA ARG A 1 -18.89 -14.16 2.88
C ARG A 1 -17.98 -13.65 1.74
N VAL A 2 -17.60 -14.55 0.82
CA VAL A 2 -16.76 -14.19 -0.33
C VAL A 2 -17.41 -13.10 -1.17
N HIS A 3 -18.69 -13.25 -1.47
CA HIS A 3 -19.43 -12.28 -2.28
C HIS A 3 -19.59 -10.94 -1.59
N GLU A 4 -19.79 -10.93 -0.29
CA GLU A 4 -19.88 -9.68 0.46
C GLU A 4 -18.57 -8.87 0.40
N ILE A 5 -17.45 -9.54 0.60
CA ILE A 5 -16.14 -8.91 0.56
C ILE A 5 -15.83 -8.44 -0.85
N ALA A 6 -16.08 -9.27 -1.85
CA ALA A 6 -15.85 -8.90 -3.24
C ALA A 6 -16.69 -7.69 -3.65
N LYS A 7 -17.92 -7.61 -3.18
CA LYS A 7 -18.82 -6.49 -3.46
C LYS A 7 -18.27 -5.20 -2.87
N LYS A 8 -17.77 -5.24 -1.63
CA LYS A 8 -17.15 -4.06 -0.99
C LYS A 8 -15.94 -3.57 -1.74
N LEU A 9 -15.18 -4.47 -2.34
CA LEU A 9 -13.96 -4.14 -3.07
C LEU A 9 -14.21 -3.91 -4.57
N ASP A 10 -15.48 -4.01 -5.00
CA ASP A 10 -15.88 -3.78 -6.39
C ASP A 10 -15.20 -4.74 -7.37
N ILE A 11 -15.13 -6.01 -7.02
CA ILE A 11 -14.50 -7.04 -7.83
C ILE A 11 -15.40 -8.25 -8.10
N SER A 12 -16.69 -8.14 -7.81
CA SER A 12 -17.63 -9.27 -7.90
C SER A 12 -17.58 -9.97 -9.26
N GLY A 13 -17.40 -9.20 -10.35
CA GLY A 13 -17.38 -9.77 -11.70
C GLY A 13 -16.09 -10.48 -12.08
N ILE A 14 -15.06 -10.46 -11.23
CA ILE A 14 -13.76 -11.03 -11.57
C ILE A 14 -13.26 -12.06 -10.58
N MET A 15 -14.11 -12.49 -9.64
CA MET A 15 -13.69 -13.39 -8.55
C MET A 15 -13.14 -14.73 -9.03
N ASN A 16 -13.59 -15.21 -10.19
CA ASN A 16 -13.15 -16.50 -10.73
C ASN A 16 -11.92 -16.40 -11.62
N LYS A 17 -11.35 -15.20 -11.77
CA LYS A 17 -10.16 -14.98 -12.58
C LYS A 17 -8.91 -14.99 -11.73
N TYR A 18 -7.81 -15.48 -12.30
CA TYR A 18 -6.51 -15.36 -11.63
C TYR A 18 -6.08 -13.88 -11.62
N PRO A 19 -5.41 -13.41 -10.53
CA PRO A 19 -5.03 -12.02 -10.43
C PRO A 19 -4.24 -11.47 -11.62
N TYR A 20 -3.39 -12.29 -12.25
CA TYR A 20 -2.58 -11.85 -13.39
C TYR A 20 -3.39 -11.64 -14.67
N GLN A 21 -4.67 -12.05 -14.72
CA GLN A 21 -5.53 -11.91 -15.89
C GLN A 21 -6.42 -10.66 -15.84
N VAL A 22 -6.31 -9.86 -14.80
CA VAL A 22 -7.13 -8.66 -14.61
C VAL A 22 -6.28 -7.41 -14.65
N SER A 23 -6.94 -6.23 -14.77
CA SER A 23 -6.23 -4.95 -14.73
C SER A 23 -5.49 -4.77 -13.41
N GLY A 24 -4.51 -3.86 -13.35
CA GLY A 24 -3.73 -3.62 -12.15
C GLY A 24 -4.58 -3.36 -10.92
N GLY A 25 -5.58 -2.46 -11.02
CA GLY A 25 -6.47 -2.15 -9.91
C GLY A 25 -7.30 -3.34 -9.47
N GLN A 26 -7.89 -4.06 -10.41
CA GLN A 26 -8.68 -5.25 -10.11
C GLN A 26 -7.82 -6.35 -9.50
N LYS A 27 -6.60 -6.50 -10.00
CA LYS A 27 -5.64 -7.48 -9.48
C LYS A 27 -5.34 -7.23 -8.00
N GLN A 28 -5.10 -6.00 -7.62
CA GLN A 28 -4.80 -5.65 -6.24
C GLN A 28 -6.03 -5.80 -5.34
N ARG A 29 -7.21 -5.41 -5.81
CA ARG A 29 -8.45 -5.61 -5.07
C ARG A 29 -8.75 -7.09 -4.86
N CYS A 30 -8.51 -7.92 -5.86
CA CYS A 30 -8.68 -9.35 -5.76
C CYS A 30 -7.76 -9.96 -4.70
N ALA A 31 -6.50 -9.53 -4.66
CA ALA A 31 -5.55 -9.97 -3.65
C ALA A 31 -6.01 -9.57 -2.25
N ALA A 32 -6.51 -8.34 -2.10
CA ALA A 32 -7.05 -7.86 -0.82
C ALA A 32 -8.27 -8.69 -0.38
N ALA A 33 -9.17 -9.02 -1.31
CA ALA A 33 -10.33 -9.84 -1.01
C ALA A 33 -9.94 -11.22 -0.51
N ARG A 34 -8.95 -11.85 -1.16
CA ARG A 34 -8.46 -13.15 -0.72
C ARG A 34 -7.85 -13.09 0.67
N ALA A 35 -7.12 -12.03 0.96
CA ALA A 35 -6.56 -11.81 2.28
C ALA A 35 -7.66 -11.74 3.34
N ILE A 36 -8.74 -11.02 3.08
CA ILE A 36 -9.86 -10.89 4.01
C ILE A 36 -10.56 -12.24 4.22
N ILE A 37 -10.77 -13.00 3.14
CA ILE A 37 -11.45 -14.28 3.19
C ILE A 37 -10.73 -15.27 4.11
N THR A 38 -9.40 -15.27 4.06
CA THR A 38 -8.59 -16.12 4.92
C THR A 38 -8.48 -15.58 6.35
N ASN A 39 -9.00 -14.39 6.58
CA ASN A 39 -8.98 -13.70 7.88
C ASN A 39 -7.56 -13.59 8.47
N PRO A 40 -6.57 -13.17 7.70
CA PRO A 40 -5.21 -13.03 8.21
C PRO A 40 -5.10 -11.83 9.13
N LYS A 41 -4.14 -11.87 10.03
CA LYS A 41 -3.81 -10.72 10.87
C LYS A 41 -2.92 -9.72 10.11
N ILE A 42 -2.23 -10.18 9.09
CA ILE A 42 -1.30 -9.37 8.30
C ILE A 42 -1.67 -9.50 6.82
N VAL A 43 -1.76 -8.37 6.15
CA VAL A 43 -1.93 -8.29 4.69
C VAL A 43 -0.63 -7.78 4.10
N LEU A 44 -0.06 -8.52 3.15
CA LEU A 44 1.18 -8.13 2.48
C LEU A 44 0.84 -7.55 1.11
N ALA A 45 1.40 -6.37 0.82
CA ALA A 45 1.19 -5.69 -0.45
C ALA A 45 2.53 -5.19 -0.98
N ASP A 46 2.94 -5.71 -2.13
CA ASP A 46 4.21 -5.37 -2.77
C ASP A 46 3.94 -4.46 -3.96
N GLU A 47 4.38 -3.21 -3.86
CA GLU A 47 4.16 -2.16 -4.87
C GLU A 47 2.70 -2.13 -5.32
N PRO A 48 1.75 -1.98 -4.39
CA PRO A 48 0.33 -2.19 -4.71
C PRO A 48 -0.25 -1.19 -5.70
N THR A 49 0.37 -0.02 -5.86
CA THR A 49 -0.12 1.03 -6.76
C THR A 49 0.73 1.19 -8.01
N GLY A 50 1.72 0.32 -8.22
CA GLY A 50 2.73 0.51 -9.25
C GLY A 50 2.22 0.59 -10.69
N ALA A 51 1.12 -0.09 -11.02
CA ALA A 51 0.55 -0.11 -12.35
C ALA A 51 -0.77 0.68 -12.45
N LEU A 52 -1.09 1.50 -11.45
CA LEU A 52 -2.39 2.18 -11.34
C LEU A 52 -2.29 3.66 -11.67
N ASP A 53 -3.36 4.19 -12.26
CA ASP A 53 -3.53 5.64 -12.35
C ASP A 53 -3.81 6.23 -10.95
N SER A 54 -3.77 7.56 -10.85
CA SER A 54 -3.91 8.24 -9.56
C SER A 54 -5.23 7.95 -8.86
N LYS A 55 -6.33 7.87 -9.63
CA LYS A 55 -7.64 7.61 -9.06
C LYS A 55 -7.75 6.19 -8.52
N SER A 56 -7.30 5.22 -9.29
CA SER A 56 -7.32 3.81 -8.88
C SER A 56 -6.38 3.56 -7.70
N ALA A 57 -5.21 4.20 -7.70
CA ALA A 57 -4.27 4.11 -6.60
C ALA A 57 -4.90 4.62 -5.31
N LYS A 58 -5.56 5.78 -5.36
CA LYS A 58 -6.22 6.35 -4.20
C LYS A 58 -7.33 5.44 -3.68
N GLN A 59 -8.13 4.88 -4.58
CA GLN A 59 -9.19 3.94 -4.19
C GLN A 59 -8.64 2.71 -3.49
N LEU A 60 -7.56 2.15 -4.01
CA LEU A 60 -6.93 0.99 -3.38
C LEU A 60 -6.38 1.31 -1.99
N LEU A 61 -5.71 2.45 -1.86
CA LEU A 61 -5.16 2.87 -0.57
C LEU A 61 -6.25 3.15 0.45
N MET A 62 -7.37 3.71 0.02
CA MET A 62 -8.53 3.89 0.89
C MET A 62 -9.13 2.55 1.31
N THR A 63 -9.09 1.54 0.44
CA THR A 63 -9.51 0.19 0.77
C THR A 63 -8.60 -0.40 1.86
N PHE A 64 -7.29 -0.26 1.72
CA PHE A 64 -6.36 -0.72 2.74
C PHE A 64 -6.60 -0.01 4.08
N ASP A 65 -6.85 1.28 4.04
CA ASP A 65 -7.17 2.04 5.25
C ASP A 65 -8.44 1.51 5.91
N TYR A 66 -9.46 1.19 5.13
CA TYR A 66 -10.68 0.57 5.63
C TYR A 66 -10.39 -0.78 6.31
N LEU A 67 -9.59 -1.63 5.68
CA LEU A 67 -9.23 -2.93 6.24
C LEU A 67 -8.53 -2.76 7.59
N HIS A 68 -7.64 -1.79 7.67
CA HIS A 68 -6.90 -1.52 8.91
C HIS A 68 -7.82 -0.96 10.00
N GLN A 69 -8.61 0.07 9.68
CA GLN A 69 -9.44 0.77 10.65
C GLN A 69 -10.64 -0.05 11.12
N LYS A 70 -11.29 -0.76 10.21
CA LYS A 70 -12.55 -1.45 10.50
C LYS A 70 -12.39 -2.94 10.78
N LEU A 71 -11.42 -3.60 10.18
CA LEU A 71 -11.23 -5.03 10.31
C LEU A 71 -9.96 -5.39 11.10
N ASN A 72 -9.27 -4.39 11.64
CA ASN A 72 -8.07 -4.56 12.45
C ASN A 72 -6.95 -5.33 11.75
N ALA A 73 -6.93 -5.28 10.42
CA ALA A 73 -5.83 -5.88 9.67
C ALA A 73 -4.58 -5.03 9.80
N THR A 74 -3.44 -5.68 9.95
CA THR A 74 -2.15 -5.01 9.84
C THR A 74 -1.72 -5.09 8.39
N ILE A 75 -1.49 -3.94 7.76
CA ILE A 75 -1.09 -3.86 6.36
C ILE A 75 0.40 -3.59 6.29
N LEU A 76 1.14 -4.51 5.69
CA LEU A 76 2.56 -4.32 5.42
C LEU A 76 2.74 -4.09 3.93
N MET A 77 3.11 -2.85 3.56
CA MET A 77 3.33 -2.49 2.16
C MET A 77 4.81 -2.33 1.88
N VAL A 78 5.23 -2.80 0.72
CA VAL A 78 6.56 -2.50 0.18
C VAL A 78 6.34 -1.57 -1.00
N THR A 79 6.94 -0.38 -0.95
CA THR A 79 6.79 0.59 -2.02
C THR A 79 7.96 1.57 -2.03
N HIS A 80 8.24 2.15 -3.20
CA HIS A 80 9.17 3.26 -3.33
C HIS A 80 8.44 4.56 -3.70
N ASP A 81 7.11 4.53 -3.69
CA ASP A 81 6.28 5.68 -4.02
C ASP A 81 5.86 6.42 -2.76
N ALA A 82 6.25 7.69 -2.65
CA ALA A 82 5.97 8.51 -1.47
C ALA A 82 4.48 8.75 -1.25
N PHE A 83 3.69 8.87 -2.32
CA PHE A 83 2.25 9.04 -2.20
C PHE A 83 1.61 7.82 -1.52
N THR A 84 1.97 6.62 -2.00
CA THR A 84 1.50 5.37 -1.41
C THR A 84 1.92 5.27 0.04
N ALA A 85 3.18 5.55 0.34
CA ALA A 85 3.71 5.48 1.68
C ALA A 85 3.03 6.45 2.65
N SER A 86 2.53 7.58 2.16
CA SER A 86 1.87 8.58 3.01
C SER A 86 0.58 8.08 3.67
N TYR A 87 0.04 6.97 3.20
CA TYR A 87 -1.15 6.35 3.78
C TYR A 87 -0.82 5.44 4.97
N ALA A 88 0.46 5.17 5.22
CA ALA A 88 0.87 4.33 6.34
C ALA A 88 0.95 5.12 7.64
N ASP A 89 0.87 4.42 8.76
CA ASP A 89 1.08 5.01 10.07
C ASP A 89 2.56 5.06 10.42
N ARG A 90 3.35 4.16 9.86
CA ARG A 90 4.76 4.02 10.16
C ARG A 90 5.50 3.57 8.90
N ILE A 91 6.66 4.15 8.66
CA ILE A 91 7.48 3.84 7.51
C ILE A 91 8.89 3.49 7.97
N ILE A 92 9.40 2.41 7.42
CA ILE A 92 10.78 1.98 7.64
C ILE A 92 11.49 2.09 6.30
N PHE A 93 12.53 2.92 6.25
CA PHE A 93 13.35 3.10 5.06
C PHE A 93 14.50 2.10 5.09
N ILE A 94 14.66 1.35 4.00
CA ILE A 94 15.70 0.34 3.86
C ILE A 94 16.64 0.74 2.74
N LYS A 95 17.94 0.64 3.01
CA LYS A 95 18.98 0.88 2.03
C LYS A 95 20.07 -0.18 2.22
N ASP A 96 20.46 -0.82 1.13
CA ASP A 96 21.51 -1.84 1.14
C ASP A 96 21.24 -2.96 2.18
N GLY A 97 19.98 -3.35 2.31
CA GLY A 97 19.56 -4.41 3.22
C GLY A 97 19.52 -4.02 4.68
N LYS A 98 19.70 -2.74 4.99
CA LYS A 98 19.72 -2.24 6.38
C LYS A 98 18.70 -1.13 6.56
N ILE A 99 18.22 -0.99 7.81
CA ILE A 99 17.32 0.11 8.17
C ILE A 99 18.11 1.42 8.14
N PHE A 100 17.65 2.35 7.30
CA PHE A 100 18.25 3.66 7.16
C PHE A 100 17.58 4.69 8.06
N ASN A 101 16.25 4.67 8.13
CA ASN A 101 15.49 5.63 8.91
C ASN A 101 14.08 5.09 9.16
N GLU A 102 13.39 5.73 10.09
CA GLU A 102 12.01 5.38 10.44
C GLU A 102 11.21 6.66 10.66
N LEU A 103 9.98 6.71 10.14
CA LEU A 103 9.06 7.81 10.37
C LEU A 103 7.75 7.27 10.93
N VAL A 104 7.20 7.98 11.89
CA VAL A 104 5.88 7.70 12.46
C VAL A 104 4.99 8.91 12.18
N LYS A 105 3.81 8.66 11.60
CA LYS A 105 2.88 9.72 11.23
C LYS A 105 2.37 10.48 12.45
N GLY A 106 2.00 9.75 13.51
CA GLY A 106 1.45 10.37 14.71
C GLY A 106 0.27 11.27 14.39
N ASN A 107 0.35 12.53 14.82
CA ASN A 107 -0.71 13.52 14.61
C ASN A 107 -0.54 14.35 13.34
N ASP A 108 0.45 14.02 12.50
CA ASP A 108 0.64 14.74 11.24
C ASP A 108 -0.55 14.49 10.31
N THR A 109 -0.87 15.48 9.48
CA THR A 109 -1.74 15.25 8.33
C THR A 109 -1.00 14.39 7.32
N ARG A 110 -1.73 13.75 6.41
CA ARG A 110 -1.10 12.98 5.35
C ARG A 110 -0.16 13.85 4.50
N LYS A 111 -0.54 15.11 4.24
CA LYS A 111 0.29 16.05 3.52
C LYS A 111 1.61 16.31 4.24
N GLN A 112 1.56 16.57 5.55
CA GLN A 112 2.76 16.78 6.36
C GLN A 112 3.64 15.54 6.36
N PHE A 113 3.04 14.38 6.48
CA PHE A 113 3.77 13.12 6.47
C PHE A 113 4.42 12.86 5.11
N PHE A 114 3.68 13.14 4.03
CA PHE A 114 4.20 13.05 2.66
C PHE A 114 5.47 13.91 2.49
N GLU A 115 5.43 15.14 2.97
CA GLU A 115 6.58 16.06 2.88
C GLU A 115 7.79 15.51 3.61
N LYS A 116 7.59 14.91 4.79
CA LYS A 116 8.67 14.26 5.54
C LYS A 116 9.24 13.06 4.79
N ILE A 117 8.38 12.28 4.14
CA ILE A 117 8.80 11.13 3.32
C ILE A 117 9.68 11.60 2.17
N ILE A 118 9.26 12.64 1.45
CA ILE A 118 10.03 13.20 0.34
C ILE A 118 11.41 13.66 0.82
N GLU A 119 11.48 14.28 1.97
CA GLU A 119 12.74 14.74 2.55
C GLU A 119 13.71 13.57 2.77
N VAL A 120 13.24 12.47 3.36
CA VAL A 120 14.07 11.29 3.56
C VAL A 120 14.47 10.64 2.24
N GLN A 121 13.54 10.53 1.30
CA GLN A 121 13.84 9.99 -0.03
C GLN A 121 14.88 10.81 -0.76
N THR A 122 14.84 12.12 -0.61
CA THR A 122 15.83 13.01 -1.21
C THR A 122 17.23 12.71 -0.65
N LEU A 123 17.35 12.47 0.63
CA LEU A 123 18.61 12.09 1.27
C LEU A 123 19.11 10.75 0.72
N LEU A 124 18.21 9.76 0.60
CA LEU A 124 18.56 8.46 0.04
C LEU A 124 19.01 8.57 -1.42
N GLY A 125 18.27 9.33 -2.22
CA GLY A 125 18.57 9.55 -3.62
C GLY A 125 19.87 10.34 -3.82
N GLY A 126 20.10 11.34 -2.98
CA GLY A 126 21.34 12.11 -2.99
C GLY A 126 22.55 11.21 -2.73
N ASP A 127 22.43 10.34 -1.72
CA ASP A 127 23.49 9.37 -1.41
C ASP A 127 23.75 8.44 -2.59
N LEU A 128 22.70 7.97 -3.26
CA LEU A 128 22.84 7.12 -4.43
C LEU A 128 23.49 7.87 -5.59
N ASN A 129 23.11 9.11 -5.79
CA ASN A 129 23.69 9.95 -6.86
C ASN A 129 25.16 10.24 -6.60
N ASP A 130 25.55 10.41 -5.34
CA ASP A 130 26.95 10.64 -4.97
C ASP A 130 27.81 9.41 -5.22
N VAL A 131 27.22 8.22 -5.17
CA VAL A 131 27.91 6.96 -5.41
C VAL A 131 28.03 6.70 -6.91
N ILE A 132 27.07 7.15 -7.68
CA ILE A 132 27.05 6.99 -9.14
C ILE A 132 27.87 8.08 -9.80
#